data_411cc1ad670527ac9afe09d9e37fec97
#
_entry.id   411cc1ad670527ac9afe09d9e37fec97
#
_cell.length_a   1.000
_cell.length_b   1.000
_cell.length_c   1.000
_cell.angle_alpha   90.00
_cell.angle_beta   90.00
_cell.angle_gamma   90.00
#
_symmetry.space_group_name_H-M   'P 1'
#
loop_
_entity.id
_entity.type
_entity.pdbx_description
1 polymer ?
#
loop_
_entity_poly.entity_id
_entity_poly.type
_entity_poly.pdbx_seq_one_letter_code
_entity_poly.pdbx_strand_id
1 'polypeptide(L)'
;MKRTAIAIILASTVLATWAQKPVLPSDVSIEKKIERQLSRMSLDEKIGQMVELEIGMITFRDPRYSAEALAEMDEVQLAETIEKFGLDKLYHASELVLKTSEERKDKEKLMQLYWLSNDIASKLPFRVDETALDSVINKYKVGSILNAPQVTAQTPEMWNYVVNTIQDGSIQGIGIPNIYGLDQMHGTTYTAGGTLFPGNINMAATFNRDLVRKMGEIVAYETRACNVPWIYGPDIDLGRMQAWSRQYEGFGEDVYLTSEMGAAALRGMQGDDPNHIDRYHVAGCLKHYFGYGAPYNGLDRSPIRLSYEELREKQFAPFLRGFREGALSIMTNSANVNGVKGLLN
;
A
#
# COMPACT_ATOMS: atom_id res chain seq x y z
N MET A 1 -4.72 27.90 -52.34
CA MET A 1 -4.03 28.24 -51.04
C MET A 1 -4.93 28.60 -49.88
N LYS A 2 -6.04 29.35 -50.01
CA LYS A 2 -6.92 29.73 -48.89
C LYS A 2 -7.73 28.57 -48.28
N ARG A 3 -8.10 27.54 -49.03
CA ARG A 3 -8.86 26.39 -48.54
C ARG A 3 -8.04 25.40 -47.71
N THR A 4 -6.77 25.29 -48.00
CA THR A 4 -5.84 24.40 -47.26
C THR A 4 -5.44 24.97 -45.89
N ALA A 5 -5.31 26.30 -45.80
CA ALA A 5 -5.02 26.98 -44.53
C ALA A 5 -6.18 26.90 -43.53
N ILE A 6 -7.44 26.94 -44.01
CA ILE A 6 -8.64 26.79 -43.16
C ILE A 6 -8.78 25.36 -42.63
N ALA A 7 -8.43 24.34 -43.46
CA ALA A 7 -8.46 22.93 -43.01
C ALA A 7 -7.41 22.63 -41.94
N ILE A 8 -6.21 23.24 -42.03
CA ILE A 8 -5.14 23.07 -41.03
C ILE A 8 -5.48 23.77 -39.72
N ILE A 9 -6.12 24.95 -39.75
CA ILE A 9 -6.57 25.66 -38.54
C ILE A 9 -7.70 24.92 -37.89
N LEU A 10 -8.65 24.34 -38.61
CA LEU A 10 -9.73 23.53 -38.09
C LEU A 10 -9.21 22.19 -37.51
N ALA A 11 -8.23 21.56 -38.13
CA ALA A 11 -7.60 20.36 -37.63
C ALA A 11 -6.80 20.62 -36.33
N SER A 12 -6.09 21.74 -36.25
CA SER A 12 -5.34 22.11 -35.04
C SER A 12 -6.26 22.51 -33.87
N THR A 13 -7.40 23.14 -34.14
CA THR A 13 -8.40 23.46 -33.09
C THR A 13 -9.16 22.21 -32.62
N VAL A 14 -9.44 21.25 -33.51
CA VAL A 14 -10.06 19.98 -33.12
C VAL A 14 -9.11 19.10 -32.33
N LEU A 15 -7.82 19.06 -32.66
CA LEU A 15 -6.80 18.34 -31.85
C LEU A 15 -6.59 18.97 -30.47
N ALA A 16 -6.69 20.30 -30.34
CA ALA A 16 -6.59 20.98 -29.04
C ALA A 16 -7.79 20.73 -28.11
N THR A 17 -8.97 20.38 -28.64
CA THR A 17 -10.17 20.09 -27.85
C THR A 17 -10.19 18.66 -27.31
N TRP A 18 -9.31 17.76 -27.76
CA TRP A 18 -9.21 16.38 -27.28
C TRP A 18 -8.15 16.19 -26.21
N ALA A 19 -7.29 17.17 -25.96
CA ALA A 19 -6.44 17.17 -24.77
C ALA A 19 -7.34 17.38 -23.55
N GLN A 20 -7.68 16.30 -22.85
CA GLN A 20 -8.36 16.42 -21.56
C GLN A 20 -7.50 17.33 -20.67
N LYS A 21 -8.11 18.38 -20.11
CA LYS A 21 -7.43 19.16 -19.07
C LYS A 21 -7.03 18.21 -17.95
N PRO A 22 -5.82 18.34 -17.41
CA PRO A 22 -5.44 17.56 -16.22
C PRO A 22 -6.52 17.73 -15.16
N VAL A 23 -6.89 16.65 -14.51
CA VAL A 23 -7.86 16.66 -13.41
C VAL A 23 -7.33 17.52 -12.25
N LEU A 24 -6.00 17.44 -12.06
CA LEU A 24 -5.26 18.27 -11.12
C LEU A 24 -4.56 19.39 -11.91
N PRO A 25 -4.91 20.67 -11.69
CA PRO A 25 -4.20 21.77 -12.33
C PRO A 25 -2.77 21.82 -11.79
N SER A 26 -1.80 22.02 -12.71
CA SER A 26 -0.42 22.23 -12.31
C SER A 26 -0.27 23.59 -11.61
N ASP A 27 0.29 23.60 -10.41
CA ASP A 27 0.73 24.82 -9.76
C ASP A 27 2.16 25.14 -10.20
N VAL A 28 2.31 26.20 -10.97
CA VAL A 28 3.61 26.65 -11.53
C VAL A 28 4.65 26.88 -10.42
N SER A 29 4.23 27.30 -9.22
CA SER A 29 5.15 27.52 -8.10
C SER A 29 5.68 26.22 -7.53
N ILE A 30 4.82 25.21 -7.44
CA ILE A 30 5.17 23.85 -7.00
C ILE A 30 6.07 23.17 -8.04
N GLU A 31 5.69 23.24 -9.32
CA GLU A 31 6.51 22.68 -10.41
C GLU A 31 7.92 23.24 -10.41
N LYS A 32 8.08 24.56 -10.26
CA LYS A 32 9.41 25.18 -10.15
C LYS A 32 10.22 24.73 -8.94
N LYS A 33 9.55 24.39 -7.82
CA LYS A 33 10.24 23.82 -6.64
C LYS A 33 10.71 22.39 -6.91
N ILE A 34 9.84 21.58 -7.52
CA ILE A 34 10.16 20.19 -7.91
C ILE A 34 11.34 20.16 -8.88
N GLU A 35 11.28 20.93 -9.97
CA GLU A 35 12.37 21.02 -10.95
C GLU A 35 13.69 21.45 -10.32
N ARG A 36 13.65 22.41 -9.40
CA ARG A 36 14.82 22.88 -8.68
C ARG A 36 15.40 21.81 -7.77
N GLN A 37 14.55 21.01 -7.12
CA GLN A 37 14.98 19.87 -6.28
C GLN A 37 15.58 18.78 -7.15
N LEU A 38 14.88 18.36 -8.21
CA LEU A 38 15.34 17.33 -9.14
C LEU A 38 16.68 17.67 -9.81
N SER A 39 16.90 18.95 -10.15
CA SER A 39 18.15 19.39 -10.76
C SER A 39 19.38 19.26 -9.84
N ARG A 40 19.17 19.20 -8.51
CA ARG A 40 20.23 19.06 -7.50
C ARG A 40 20.50 17.62 -7.09
N MET A 41 19.55 16.73 -7.37
CA MET A 41 19.63 15.32 -6.99
C MET A 41 20.51 14.53 -7.94
N SER A 42 21.35 13.67 -7.39
CA SER A 42 22.06 12.62 -8.12
C SER A 42 21.08 11.57 -8.67
N LEU A 43 21.56 10.71 -9.55
CA LEU A 43 20.76 9.59 -10.06
C LEU A 43 20.36 8.63 -8.94
N ASP A 44 21.28 8.32 -8.02
CA ASP A 44 21.02 7.41 -6.91
C ASP A 44 19.97 7.98 -5.95
N GLU A 45 19.99 9.27 -5.65
CA GLU A 45 18.97 9.93 -4.85
C GLU A 45 17.60 9.90 -5.53
N LYS A 46 17.55 10.11 -6.85
CA LYS A 46 16.29 9.97 -7.62
C LYS A 46 15.75 8.55 -7.59
N ILE A 47 16.62 7.55 -7.75
CA ILE A 47 16.25 6.13 -7.65
C ILE A 47 15.73 5.84 -6.25
N GLY A 48 16.42 6.29 -5.20
CA GLY A 48 15.99 6.10 -3.81
C GLY A 48 14.58 6.65 -3.56
N GLN A 49 14.26 7.85 -4.08
CA GLN A 49 12.94 8.45 -3.94
C GLN A 49 11.83 7.67 -4.66
N MET A 50 12.16 6.81 -5.61
CA MET A 50 11.21 5.92 -6.31
C MET A 50 11.03 4.57 -5.61
N VAL A 51 11.78 4.30 -4.54
CA VAL A 51 11.73 3.03 -3.80
C VAL A 51 10.77 3.15 -2.63
N GLU A 52 9.97 2.12 -2.46
CA GLU A 52 9.13 1.88 -1.30
C GLU A 52 9.60 0.61 -0.59
N LEU A 53 9.85 0.69 0.72
CA LEU A 53 10.33 -0.43 1.51
C LEU A 53 9.37 -0.75 2.67
N GLU A 54 9.33 -2.01 3.04
CA GLU A 54 8.58 -2.49 4.19
C GLU A 54 9.27 -2.05 5.49
N ILE A 55 8.48 -1.62 6.50
CA ILE A 55 8.95 -1.09 7.79
C ILE A 55 9.90 -2.05 8.51
N GLY A 56 9.79 -3.35 8.30
CA GLY A 56 10.70 -4.34 8.86
C GLY A 56 12.17 -4.13 8.50
N MET A 57 12.44 -3.40 7.41
CA MET A 57 13.81 -3.03 7.01
C MET A 57 14.50 -2.07 7.99
N ILE A 58 13.72 -1.34 8.80
CA ILE A 58 14.22 -0.40 9.81
C ILE A 58 13.74 -0.76 11.22
N THR A 59 13.17 -1.96 11.41
CA THR A 59 12.72 -2.45 12.71
C THR A 59 13.89 -3.11 13.43
N PHE A 60 14.16 -2.68 14.66
CA PHE A 60 15.11 -3.36 15.53
C PHE A 60 14.64 -4.78 15.82
N ARG A 61 15.48 -5.76 15.53
CA ARG A 61 15.28 -7.15 15.89
C ARG A 61 16.31 -7.55 16.93
N ASP A 62 15.87 -8.10 18.05
CA ASP A 62 16.78 -8.57 19.08
C ASP A 62 17.62 -9.76 18.54
N PRO A 63 18.96 -9.62 18.44
CA PRO A 63 19.80 -10.67 17.84
C PRO A 63 19.72 -12.01 18.59
N ARG A 64 19.35 -11.98 19.88
CA ARG A 64 19.19 -13.21 20.70
C ARG A 64 18.08 -14.13 20.19
N TYR A 65 17.12 -13.58 19.44
CA TYR A 65 15.97 -14.29 18.89
C TYR A 65 15.92 -14.24 17.37
N SER A 66 17.06 -13.99 16.72
CA SER A 66 17.13 -14.16 15.27
C SER A 66 16.97 -15.64 14.90
N ALA A 67 16.56 -15.92 13.65
CA ALA A 67 16.39 -17.29 13.19
C ALA A 67 17.70 -18.09 13.32
N GLU A 68 18.84 -17.43 13.10
CA GLU A 68 20.19 -18.01 13.27
C GLU A 68 20.46 -18.34 14.74
N ALA A 69 20.14 -17.43 15.66
CA ALA A 69 20.32 -17.67 17.09
C ALA A 69 19.41 -18.80 17.60
N LEU A 70 18.17 -18.83 17.14
CA LEU A 70 17.21 -19.91 17.46
C LEU A 70 17.67 -21.25 16.89
N ALA A 71 18.32 -21.27 15.72
CA ALA A 71 18.86 -22.47 15.10
C ALA A 71 20.02 -23.12 15.88
N GLU A 72 20.70 -22.36 16.74
CA GLU A 72 21.78 -22.83 17.60
C GLU A 72 21.30 -23.31 18.98
N MET A 73 20.03 -23.08 19.33
CA MET A 73 19.45 -23.51 20.61
C MET A 73 19.18 -25.00 20.62
N ASP A 74 19.38 -25.63 21.78
CA ASP A 74 18.92 -26.98 22.05
C ASP A 74 17.40 -27.01 22.33
N GLU A 75 16.83 -28.21 22.46
CA GLU A 75 15.41 -28.40 22.66
C GLU A 75 14.87 -27.73 23.94
N VAL A 76 15.67 -27.72 25.02
CA VAL A 76 15.30 -27.09 26.29
C VAL A 76 15.27 -25.57 26.16
N GLN A 77 16.31 -25.02 25.57
CA GLN A 77 16.42 -23.55 25.33
C GLN A 77 15.31 -23.04 24.42
N LEU A 78 14.97 -23.80 23.36
CA LEU A 78 13.84 -23.47 22.48
C LEU A 78 12.51 -23.55 23.22
N ALA A 79 12.29 -24.58 24.05
CA ALA A 79 11.07 -24.74 24.82
C ALA A 79 10.88 -23.59 25.82
N GLU A 80 11.91 -23.23 26.56
CA GLU A 80 11.91 -22.09 27.50
C GLU A 80 11.65 -20.75 26.75
N THR A 81 12.22 -20.59 25.58
CA THR A 81 12.01 -19.40 24.76
C THR A 81 10.58 -19.32 24.25
N ILE A 82 10.02 -20.41 23.73
CA ILE A 82 8.64 -20.48 23.24
C ILE A 82 7.66 -20.19 24.36
N GLU A 83 7.85 -20.81 25.54
CA GLU A 83 7.02 -20.61 26.74
C GLU A 83 7.10 -19.16 27.23
N LYS A 84 8.30 -18.59 27.32
CA LYS A 84 8.54 -17.20 27.75
C LYS A 84 7.71 -16.19 26.97
N PHE A 85 7.52 -16.42 25.68
CA PHE A 85 6.73 -15.53 24.81
C PHE A 85 5.26 -15.98 24.62
N GLY A 86 4.83 -17.04 25.30
CA GLY A 86 3.47 -17.56 25.22
C GLY A 86 3.12 -18.12 23.83
N LEU A 87 4.08 -18.76 23.18
CA LEU A 87 3.95 -19.29 21.81
C LEU A 87 3.82 -20.84 21.78
N ASP A 88 3.69 -21.48 22.94
CA ASP A 88 3.58 -22.93 23.16
C ASP A 88 2.40 -23.58 22.42
N LYS A 89 1.37 -22.82 22.07
CA LYS A 89 0.23 -23.31 21.27
C LYS A 89 0.52 -23.31 19.75
N LEU A 90 1.54 -22.60 19.31
CA LEU A 90 1.87 -22.42 17.90
C LEU A 90 3.12 -23.22 17.51
N TYR A 91 4.05 -23.42 18.46
CA TYR A 91 5.34 -24.03 18.19
C TYR A 91 5.71 -25.09 19.21
N HIS A 92 6.31 -26.18 18.74
CA HIS A 92 6.84 -27.25 19.58
C HIS A 92 8.37 -27.35 19.39
N ALA A 93 9.12 -27.17 20.47
CA ALA A 93 10.60 -27.17 20.42
C ALA A 93 11.18 -28.44 19.79
N SER A 94 10.59 -29.61 20.08
CA SER A 94 11.02 -30.89 19.52
C SER A 94 10.98 -30.99 17.99
N GLU A 95 10.10 -30.17 17.36
CA GLU A 95 9.94 -30.11 15.90
C GLU A 95 10.91 -29.11 15.25
N LEU A 96 11.34 -28.11 16.02
CA LEU A 96 12.15 -26.99 15.55
C LEU A 96 13.65 -27.16 15.78
N VAL A 97 14.03 -27.96 16.79
CA VAL A 97 15.44 -28.16 17.13
C VAL A 97 16.21 -28.83 15.99
N LEU A 98 17.37 -28.28 15.65
CA LEU A 98 18.22 -28.77 14.56
C LEU A 98 19.34 -29.66 15.12
N LYS A 99 19.10 -30.98 15.14
CA LYS A 99 20.01 -31.99 15.74
C LYS A 99 21.15 -32.43 14.81
N THR A 100 20.95 -32.34 13.49
CA THR A 100 21.90 -32.85 12.49
C THR A 100 22.31 -31.77 11.48
N SER A 101 23.42 -32.03 10.77
CA SER A 101 23.88 -31.13 9.70
C SER A 101 22.94 -31.10 8.49
N GLU A 102 22.08 -32.10 8.31
CA GLU A 102 21.08 -32.15 7.27
C GLU A 102 19.87 -31.26 7.66
N GLU A 103 19.42 -31.36 8.91
CA GLU A 103 18.34 -30.50 9.43
C GLU A 103 18.72 -29.02 9.39
N ARG A 104 19.98 -28.66 9.60
CA ARG A 104 20.50 -27.28 9.43
C ARG A 104 20.44 -26.77 7.98
N LYS A 105 20.16 -27.63 7.01
CA LYS A 105 19.93 -27.29 5.59
C LYS A 105 18.48 -27.45 5.17
N ASP A 106 17.64 -27.95 6.07
CA ASP A 106 16.20 -28.12 5.81
C ASP A 106 15.53 -26.74 5.74
N LYS A 107 15.10 -26.39 4.54
CA LYS A 107 14.46 -25.09 4.27
C LYS A 107 13.14 -24.92 5.03
N GLU A 108 12.41 -25.99 5.28
CA GLU A 108 11.13 -25.91 5.98
C GLU A 108 11.34 -25.62 7.45
N LYS A 109 12.26 -26.32 8.11
CA LYS A 109 12.64 -26.05 9.52
C LYS A 109 13.23 -24.64 9.69
N LEU A 110 14.11 -24.21 8.79
CA LEU A 110 14.67 -22.86 8.82
C LEU A 110 13.58 -21.80 8.62
N MET A 111 12.58 -22.06 7.78
CA MET A 111 11.45 -21.18 7.61
C MET A 111 10.58 -21.12 8.88
N GLN A 112 10.35 -22.23 9.57
CA GLN A 112 9.64 -22.27 10.84
C GLN A 112 10.35 -21.46 11.93
N LEU A 113 11.68 -21.57 12.02
CA LEU A 113 12.49 -20.75 12.94
C LEU A 113 12.43 -19.25 12.57
N TYR A 114 12.39 -18.92 11.30
CA TYR A 114 12.17 -17.55 10.84
C TYR A 114 10.77 -17.01 11.27
N TRP A 115 9.73 -17.82 11.16
CA TRP A 115 8.40 -17.47 11.65
C TRP A 115 8.38 -17.31 13.18
N LEU A 116 8.99 -18.24 13.92
CA LEU A 116 9.13 -18.10 15.37
C LEU A 116 9.86 -16.82 15.75
N SER A 117 10.96 -16.49 15.07
CA SER A 117 11.68 -15.22 15.28
C SER A 117 10.78 -13.99 15.08
N ASN A 118 9.95 -13.98 14.03
CA ASN A 118 9.00 -12.89 13.78
C ASN A 118 7.91 -12.81 14.84
N ASP A 119 7.37 -13.95 15.29
CA ASP A 119 6.37 -13.98 16.34
C ASP A 119 6.93 -13.51 17.69
N ILE A 120 8.17 -13.87 18.02
CA ILE A 120 8.88 -13.33 19.19
C ILE A 120 9.06 -11.81 19.04
N ALA A 121 9.52 -11.34 17.89
CA ALA A 121 9.68 -9.90 17.64
C ALA A 121 8.37 -9.13 17.83
N SER A 122 7.24 -9.74 17.47
CA SER A 122 5.91 -9.13 17.67
C SER A 122 5.48 -9.01 19.13
N LYS A 123 6.12 -9.76 20.04
CA LYS A 123 5.86 -9.69 21.50
C LYS A 123 6.80 -8.72 22.22
N LEU A 124 7.86 -8.28 21.56
CA LEU A 124 8.79 -7.30 22.11
C LEU A 124 8.29 -5.88 21.81
N PRO A 125 8.62 -4.88 22.66
CA PRO A 125 8.33 -3.49 22.32
C PRO A 125 8.97 -3.10 21.01
N PHE A 126 8.19 -2.50 20.11
CA PHE A 126 8.71 -2.01 18.84
C PHE A 126 9.75 -0.90 19.07
N ARG A 127 10.83 -0.95 18.32
CA ARG A 127 11.85 0.09 18.25
C ARG A 127 12.37 0.21 16.83
N VAL A 128 12.69 1.43 16.44
CA VAL A 128 13.42 1.69 15.20
C VAL A 128 14.88 1.31 15.41
N ASP A 129 15.46 0.62 14.44
CA ASP A 129 16.91 0.42 14.35
C ASP A 129 17.54 1.67 13.70
N GLU A 130 18.25 2.46 14.49
CA GLU A 130 18.83 3.72 14.04
C GLU A 130 19.86 3.54 12.92
N THR A 131 20.63 2.45 12.94
CA THR A 131 21.62 2.14 11.89
C THR A 131 20.96 1.77 10.59
N ALA A 132 19.90 0.95 10.65
CA ALA A 132 19.11 0.59 9.48
C ALA A 132 18.35 1.81 8.94
N LEU A 133 17.78 2.64 9.82
CA LEU A 133 17.12 3.88 9.43
C LEU A 133 18.08 4.82 8.70
N ASP A 134 19.27 5.05 9.25
CA ASP A 134 20.30 5.87 8.60
C ASP A 134 20.67 5.33 7.23
N SER A 135 20.85 4.02 7.12
CA SER A 135 21.10 3.37 5.82
C SER A 135 19.97 3.59 4.84
N VAL A 136 18.72 3.33 5.23
CA VAL A 136 17.55 3.40 4.33
C VAL A 136 17.26 4.85 3.95
N ILE A 137 17.20 5.75 4.91
CA ILE A 137 16.75 7.13 4.69
C ILE A 137 17.92 8.06 4.28
N ASN A 138 19.07 7.97 4.94
CA ASN A 138 20.15 8.91 4.70
C ASN A 138 21.14 8.44 3.63
N LYS A 139 21.45 7.14 3.55
CA LYS A 139 22.35 6.63 2.52
C LYS A 139 21.61 6.38 1.20
N TYR A 140 20.51 5.62 1.22
CA TYR A 140 19.79 5.22 0.01
C TYR A 140 18.67 6.18 -0.38
N LYS A 141 18.31 7.17 0.46
CA LYS A 141 17.29 8.20 0.18
C LYS A 141 15.93 7.62 -0.19
N VAL A 142 15.52 6.53 0.46
CA VAL A 142 14.24 5.85 0.18
C VAL A 142 13.07 6.80 0.41
N GLY A 143 12.18 6.93 -0.58
CA GLY A 143 11.11 7.93 -0.62
C GLY A 143 9.85 7.51 0.10
N SER A 144 9.60 6.20 0.28
CA SER A 144 8.39 5.72 0.96
C SER A 144 8.62 4.46 1.78
N ILE A 145 7.84 4.34 2.86
CA ILE A 145 7.81 3.18 3.76
C ILE A 145 6.37 2.69 3.89
N LEU A 146 6.20 1.40 3.99
CA LEU A 146 4.89 0.76 4.07
C LEU A 146 4.77 -0.25 5.22
N ASN A 147 3.54 -0.66 5.50
CA ASN A 147 3.10 -1.67 6.48
C ASN A 147 3.18 -1.25 7.95
N ALA A 148 2.64 -2.12 8.80
CA ALA A 148 2.63 -1.94 10.25
C ALA A 148 3.95 -2.43 10.87
N PRO A 149 4.42 -1.76 11.93
CA PRO A 149 5.65 -2.15 12.62
C PRO A 149 5.62 -3.56 13.21
N GLN A 150 4.42 -4.04 13.55
CA GLN A 150 4.18 -5.35 14.14
C GLN A 150 2.85 -5.93 13.64
N VAL A 151 2.62 -7.21 13.86
CA VAL A 151 1.37 -7.90 13.50
C VAL A 151 0.15 -7.44 14.32
N THR A 152 0.37 -6.76 15.45
CA THR A 152 -0.68 -6.20 16.30
C THR A 152 -0.91 -4.72 15.98
N ALA A 153 -2.15 -4.26 16.14
CA ALA A 153 -2.49 -2.85 16.00
C ALA A 153 -1.70 -2.00 17.01
N GLN A 154 -1.10 -0.92 16.53
CA GLN A 154 -0.28 -0.01 17.33
C GLN A 154 -1.10 1.15 17.87
N THR A 155 -0.67 1.71 19.02
CA THR A 155 -1.31 2.93 19.53
C THR A 155 -0.99 4.14 18.64
N PRO A 156 -1.83 5.20 18.67
CA PRO A 156 -1.53 6.44 17.96
C PRO A 156 -0.18 7.05 18.36
N GLU A 157 0.23 6.93 19.62
CA GLU A 157 1.52 7.42 20.11
C GLU A 157 2.68 6.66 19.46
N MET A 158 2.57 5.33 19.35
CA MET A 158 3.57 4.50 18.67
C MET A 158 3.65 4.87 17.18
N TRP A 159 2.51 5.04 16.50
CA TRP A 159 2.48 5.51 15.13
C TRP A 159 3.15 6.87 14.96
N ASN A 160 2.85 7.82 15.83
CA ASN A 160 3.48 9.14 15.83
C ASN A 160 5.00 9.04 16.03
N TYR A 161 5.46 8.20 16.95
CA TYR A 161 6.90 7.95 17.13
C TYR A 161 7.54 7.43 15.84
N VAL A 162 7.00 6.39 15.25
CA VAL A 162 7.53 5.74 14.03
C VAL A 162 7.59 6.73 12.88
N VAL A 163 6.44 7.34 12.55
CA VAL A 163 6.34 8.22 11.38
C VAL A 163 7.18 9.47 11.54
N ASN A 164 7.19 10.10 12.73
CA ASN A 164 8.01 11.28 12.96
C ASN A 164 9.51 10.96 12.89
N THR A 165 9.96 9.83 13.45
CA THR A 165 11.36 9.40 13.36
C THR A 165 11.83 9.27 11.92
N ILE A 166 11.00 8.66 11.05
CA ILE A 166 11.27 8.52 9.62
C ILE A 166 11.27 9.90 8.94
N GLN A 167 10.28 10.75 9.23
CA GLN A 167 10.14 12.08 8.64
C GLN A 167 11.34 12.97 8.99
N ASP A 168 11.73 13.01 10.26
CA ASP A 168 12.86 13.82 10.71
C ASP A 168 14.14 13.40 10.01
N GLY A 169 14.40 12.09 9.89
CA GLY A 169 15.53 11.56 9.13
C GLY A 169 15.50 11.98 7.66
N SER A 170 14.35 11.87 7.00
CA SER A 170 14.21 12.19 5.59
C SER A 170 14.37 13.68 5.30
N ILE A 171 13.76 14.53 6.12
CA ILE A 171 13.87 16.00 5.97
C ILE A 171 15.31 16.46 6.24
N GLN A 172 15.98 15.92 7.26
CA GLN A 172 17.38 16.24 7.55
C GLN A 172 18.33 15.71 6.45
N GLY A 173 18.03 14.53 5.89
CA GLY A 173 18.89 13.86 4.91
C GLY A 173 18.82 14.42 3.50
N ILE A 174 17.62 14.67 2.96
CA ILE A 174 17.40 15.08 1.56
C ILE A 174 16.48 16.30 1.43
N GLY A 175 15.80 16.72 2.50
CA GLY A 175 14.84 17.82 2.48
C GLY A 175 13.50 17.49 1.83
N ILE A 176 13.21 16.21 1.61
CA ILE A 176 11.95 15.71 1.03
C ILE A 176 11.28 14.82 2.08
N PRO A 177 10.00 15.07 2.43
CA PRO A 177 9.26 14.19 3.35
C PRO A 177 9.15 12.77 2.80
N ASN A 178 9.26 11.76 3.68
CA ASN A 178 8.96 10.38 3.33
C ASN A 178 7.45 10.16 3.24
N ILE A 179 6.99 9.33 2.32
CA ILE A 179 5.57 8.97 2.20
C ILE A 179 5.35 7.63 2.90
N TYR A 180 4.61 7.65 4.01
CA TYR A 180 4.26 6.43 4.72
C TYR A 180 2.86 5.95 4.32
N GLY A 181 2.72 4.68 3.93
CA GLY A 181 1.45 4.13 3.46
C GLY A 181 0.96 2.91 4.26
N LEU A 182 -0.37 2.79 4.40
CA LEU A 182 -1.05 1.67 5.09
C LEU A 182 -2.28 1.18 4.35
N ASP A 183 -2.61 -0.11 4.54
CA ASP A 183 -3.84 -0.75 4.06
C ASP A 183 -5.05 -0.50 4.99
N GLN A 184 -5.45 0.73 5.17
CA GLN A 184 -6.60 1.13 6.01
C GLN A 184 -7.90 1.22 5.18
N MET A 185 -8.31 0.12 4.53
CA MET A 185 -9.38 0.14 3.52
C MET A 185 -10.79 0.22 4.08
N HIS A 186 -11.07 -0.48 5.17
CA HIS A 186 -12.40 -0.55 5.80
C HIS A 186 -12.35 -0.29 7.32
N GLY A 187 -11.52 0.65 7.71
CA GLY A 187 -11.27 1.03 9.09
C GLY A 187 -9.78 1.18 9.35
N THR A 188 -9.46 1.75 10.49
CA THR A 188 -8.09 1.95 10.96
C THR A 188 -7.57 0.67 11.63
N THR A 189 -7.51 -0.40 10.86
CA THR A 189 -7.26 -1.78 11.33
C THR A 189 -5.90 -1.98 11.99
N TYR A 190 -4.92 -1.15 11.65
CA TYR A 190 -3.57 -1.19 12.23
C TYR A 190 -3.38 -0.25 13.41
N THR A 191 -4.48 0.40 13.88
CA THR A 191 -4.45 1.35 15.00
C THR A 191 -5.31 0.84 16.16
N ALA A 192 -4.72 0.74 17.33
CA ALA A 192 -5.44 0.34 18.55
C ALA A 192 -6.51 1.39 18.90
N GLY A 193 -7.73 0.95 19.06
CA GLY A 193 -8.89 1.82 19.31
C GLY A 193 -9.46 2.48 18.05
N GLY A 194 -8.94 2.18 16.87
CA GLY A 194 -9.46 2.66 15.59
C GLY A 194 -10.84 2.07 15.26
N THR A 195 -11.63 2.81 14.50
CA THR A 195 -12.97 2.37 14.06
C THR A 195 -12.85 1.32 12.98
N LEU A 196 -13.56 0.21 13.14
CA LEU A 196 -13.68 -0.86 12.15
C LEU A 196 -15.03 -0.75 11.46
N PHE A 197 -15.01 -0.84 10.15
CA PHE A 197 -16.20 -0.90 9.31
C PHE A 197 -16.36 -2.29 8.69
N PRO A 198 -17.57 -2.65 8.23
CA PRO A 198 -17.74 -3.82 7.39
C PRO A 198 -16.85 -3.76 6.13
N GLY A 199 -16.49 -4.91 5.57
CA GLY A 199 -15.78 -4.95 4.28
C GLY A 199 -16.51 -4.16 3.20
N ASN A 200 -15.78 -3.65 2.21
CA ASN A 200 -16.32 -2.75 1.19
C ASN A 200 -17.52 -3.35 0.42
N ILE A 201 -17.56 -4.66 0.22
CA ILE A 201 -18.71 -5.33 -0.39
C ILE A 201 -20.00 -5.15 0.42
N ASN A 202 -19.89 -5.16 1.76
CA ASN A 202 -21.04 -4.94 2.64
C ASN A 202 -21.41 -3.44 2.70
N MET A 203 -20.43 -2.56 2.60
CA MET A 203 -20.70 -1.12 2.47
C MET A 203 -21.41 -0.81 1.16
N ALA A 204 -21.03 -1.47 0.06
CA ALA A 204 -21.70 -1.35 -1.24
C ALA A 204 -23.15 -1.87 -1.20
N ALA A 205 -23.41 -2.95 -0.45
CA ALA A 205 -24.76 -3.53 -0.27
C ALA A 205 -25.75 -2.57 0.40
N THR A 206 -25.28 -1.49 1.01
CA THR A 206 -26.16 -0.41 1.51
C THR A 206 -26.77 0.43 0.39
N PHE A 207 -26.19 0.42 -0.81
CA PHE A 207 -26.52 1.32 -1.94
C PHE A 207 -26.50 2.80 -1.53
N ASN A 208 -25.75 3.16 -0.48
CA ASN A 208 -25.70 4.50 0.06
C ASN A 208 -24.29 5.10 -0.02
N ARG A 209 -24.08 5.98 -1.00
CA ARG A 209 -22.78 6.66 -1.23
C ARG A 209 -22.36 7.57 -0.08
N ASP A 210 -23.33 8.17 0.62
CA ASP A 210 -23.03 9.08 1.74
C ASP A 210 -22.46 8.32 2.93
N LEU A 211 -22.94 7.07 3.19
CA LEU A 211 -22.35 6.19 4.21
C LEU A 211 -20.93 5.78 3.83
N VAL A 212 -20.69 5.42 2.57
CA VAL A 212 -19.35 5.04 2.10
C VAL A 212 -18.39 6.24 2.16
N ARG A 213 -18.84 7.43 1.77
CA ARG A 213 -18.07 8.66 1.95
C ARG A 213 -17.74 8.91 3.42
N LYS A 214 -18.73 8.79 4.30
CA LYS A 214 -18.54 8.99 5.76
C LYS A 214 -17.55 7.98 6.35
N MET A 215 -17.58 6.73 5.90
CA MET A 215 -16.54 5.75 6.23
C MET A 215 -15.16 6.28 5.84
N GLY A 216 -14.98 6.74 4.60
CA GLY A 216 -13.72 7.29 4.11
C GLY A 216 -13.21 8.47 4.94
N GLU A 217 -14.11 9.39 5.33
CA GLU A 217 -13.79 10.54 6.20
C GLU A 217 -13.27 10.10 7.58
N ILE A 218 -13.93 9.13 8.21
CA ILE A 218 -13.52 8.61 9.53
C ILE A 218 -12.18 7.89 9.43
N VAL A 219 -12.01 7.00 8.43
CA VAL A 219 -10.76 6.29 8.20
C VAL A 219 -9.60 7.26 7.95
N ALA A 220 -9.83 8.30 7.15
CA ALA A 220 -8.82 9.33 6.89
C ALA A 220 -8.44 10.09 8.15
N TYR A 221 -9.43 10.55 8.92
CA TYR A 221 -9.21 11.30 10.16
C TYR A 221 -8.38 10.52 11.17
N GLU A 222 -8.75 9.26 11.42
CA GLU A 222 -8.04 8.39 12.37
C GLU A 222 -6.63 8.01 11.87
N THR A 223 -6.47 7.79 10.55
CA THR A 223 -5.16 7.53 9.94
C THR A 223 -4.24 8.75 10.05
N ARG A 224 -4.78 9.96 9.83
CA ARG A 224 -4.01 11.20 10.01
C ARG A 224 -3.64 11.47 11.46
N ALA A 225 -4.48 11.05 12.42
CA ALA A 225 -4.13 11.13 13.84
C ALA A 225 -2.87 10.30 14.18
N CYS A 226 -2.54 9.30 13.36
CA CYS A 226 -1.31 8.51 13.42
C CYS A 226 -0.16 9.10 12.57
N ASN A 227 -0.30 10.32 12.03
CA ASN A 227 0.61 10.96 11.09
C ASN A 227 0.83 10.24 9.74
N VAL A 228 0.06 9.21 9.45
CA VAL A 228 0.14 8.48 8.18
C VAL A 228 -0.59 9.28 7.08
N PRO A 229 0.09 9.67 5.99
CA PRO A 229 -0.47 10.53 4.96
C PRO A 229 -1.14 9.79 3.80
N TRP A 230 -1.00 8.46 3.70
CA TRP A 230 -1.37 7.70 2.51
C TRP A 230 -2.03 6.38 2.86
N ILE A 231 -3.15 6.07 2.19
CA ILE A 231 -3.89 4.82 2.32
C ILE A 231 -3.89 4.07 0.99
N TYR A 232 -3.59 2.75 1.02
CA TYR A 232 -3.73 1.85 -0.14
C TYR A 232 -5.18 1.43 -0.33
N GLY A 233 -5.98 2.39 -0.76
CA GLY A 233 -7.41 2.25 -0.97
C GLY A 233 -8.02 3.51 -1.61
N PRO A 234 -9.25 3.41 -2.09
CA PRO A 234 -10.13 2.24 -2.03
C PRO A 234 -9.73 1.12 -3.02
N ASP A 235 -10.07 -0.13 -2.66
CA ASP A 235 -10.04 -1.25 -3.60
C ASP A 235 -11.27 -1.15 -4.51
N ILE A 236 -11.03 -1.02 -5.80
CA ILE A 236 -12.08 -0.88 -6.83
C ILE A 236 -12.00 -1.99 -7.88
N ASP A 237 -11.39 -3.11 -7.52
CA ASP A 237 -11.41 -4.30 -8.34
C ASP A 237 -12.85 -4.82 -8.49
N LEU A 238 -13.22 -5.23 -9.70
CA LEU A 238 -14.49 -5.89 -9.95
C LEU A 238 -14.39 -7.36 -9.56
N GLY A 239 -15.06 -7.75 -8.49
CA GLY A 239 -15.09 -9.11 -7.98
C GLY A 239 -15.94 -10.06 -8.82
N ARG A 240 -15.58 -10.29 -10.07
CA ARG A 240 -16.35 -11.12 -11.01
C ARG A 240 -16.06 -12.62 -10.94
N MET A 241 -14.93 -13.00 -10.36
CA MET A 241 -14.59 -14.39 -10.11
C MET A 241 -14.97 -14.76 -8.67
N GLN A 242 -16.10 -15.43 -8.48
CA GLN A 242 -16.65 -15.74 -7.16
C GLN A 242 -15.71 -16.60 -6.27
N ALA A 243 -14.83 -17.39 -6.85
CA ALA A 243 -13.84 -18.17 -6.12
C ALA A 243 -12.62 -17.35 -5.67
N TRP A 244 -12.52 -16.08 -6.07
CA TRP A 244 -11.41 -15.23 -5.66
C TRP A 244 -11.54 -14.80 -4.19
N SER A 245 -10.49 -15.07 -3.40
CA SER A 245 -10.50 -14.88 -1.94
C SER A 245 -10.63 -13.42 -1.50
N ARG A 246 -10.30 -12.45 -2.37
CA ARG A 246 -10.29 -11.01 -2.04
C ARG A 246 -11.52 -10.24 -2.50
N GLN A 247 -12.58 -10.92 -2.90
CA GLN A 247 -13.83 -10.26 -3.33
C GLN A 247 -14.41 -9.28 -2.29
N TYR A 248 -14.23 -9.57 -1.00
CA TYR A 248 -14.75 -8.76 0.09
C TYR A 248 -14.09 -7.38 0.21
N GLU A 249 -12.89 -7.22 -0.38
CA GLU A 249 -12.13 -5.96 -0.34
C GLU A 249 -12.71 -4.89 -1.27
N GLY A 250 -13.30 -5.31 -2.41
CA GLY A 250 -13.94 -4.43 -3.39
C GLY A 250 -15.41 -4.18 -3.12
N PHE A 251 -16.04 -3.37 -3.99
CA PHE A 251 -17.46 -2.99 -3.88
C PHE A 251 -18.41 -3.91 -4.67
N GLY A 252 -17.94 -5.05 -5.14
CA GLY A 252 -18.73 -6.07 -5.83
C GLY A 252 -18.39 -6.22 -7.32
N GLU A 253 -19.33 -6.80 -8.08
CA GLU A 253 -19.11 -7.15 -9.50
C GLU A 253 -19.73 -6.16 -10.50
N ASP A 254 -20.60 -5.27 -10.02
CA ASP A 254 -21.26 -4.27 -10.87
C ASP A 254 -20.35 -3.07 -11.11
N VAL A 255 -20.17 -2.73 -12.38
CA VAL A 255 -19.26 -1.67 -12.82
C VAL A 255 -19.68 -0.30 -12.29
N TYR A 256 -20.98 0.01 -12.34
CA TYR A 256 -21.49 1.31 -11.92
C TYR A 256 -21.42 1.45 -10.39
N LEU A 257 -21.89 0.43 -9.67
CA LEU A 257 -21.86 0.42 -8.21
C LEU A 257 -20.42 0.57 -7.69
N THR A 258 -19.48 -0.25 -8.19
CA THR A 258 -18.06 -0.16 -7.80
C THR A 258 -17.47 1.21 -8.13
N SER A 259 -17.80 1.78 -9.29
CA SER A 259 -17.32 3.11 -9.68
C SER A 259 -17.80 4.21 -8.73
N GLU A 260 -19.09 4.23 -8.40
CA GLU A 260 -19.68 5.28 -7.57
C GLU A 260 -19.34 5.13 -6.08
N MET A 261 -19.29 3.89 -5.56
CA MET A 261 -18.88 3.64 -4.18
C MET A 261 -17.38 3.89 -3.99
N GLY A 262 -16.54 3.47 -4.94
CA GLY A 262 -15.11 3.76 -4.92
C GLY A 262 -14.82 5.26 -4.97
N ALA A 263 -15.52 6.01 -5.83
CA ALA A 263 -15.40 7.47 -5.88
C ALA A 263 -15.86 8.14 -4.58
N ALA A 264 -16.94 7.66 -3.96
CA ALA A 264 -17.42 8.17 -2.68
C ALA A 264 -16.42 7.92 -1.55
N ALA A 265 -15.84 6.71 -1.47
CA ALA A 265 -14.78 6.38 -0.51
C ALA A 265 -13.55 7.27 -0.71
N LEU A 266 -13.08 7.41 -1.95
CA LEU A 266 -11.94 8.25 -2.29
C LEU A 266 -12.16 9.71 -1.88
N ARG A 267 -13.34 10.27 -2.15
CA ARG A 267 -13.69 11.62 -1.73
C ARG A 267 -13.71 11.77 -0.22
N GLY A 268 -14.20 10.78 0.51
CA GLY A 268 -14.12 10.75 1.96
C GLY A 268 -12.67 10.74 2.46
N MET A 269 -11.80 9.99 1.81
CA MET A 269 -10.37 9.92 2.17
C MET A 269 -9.61 11.19 1.85
N GLN A 270 -9.81 11.79 0.65
CA GLN A 270 -9.02 12.93 0.17
C GLN A 270 -9.66 14.30 0.44
N GLY A 271 -10.94 14.36 0.82
CA GLY A 271 -11.69 15.61 0.95
C GLY A 271 -12.27 16.10 -0.39
N ASP A 272 -12.86 17.28 -0.36
CA ASP A 272 -13.57 17.87 -1.52
C ASP A 272 -12.66 18.65 -2.48
N ASP A 273 -11.48 19.07 -2.02
CA ASP A 273 -10.50 19.77 -2.87
C ASP A 273 -9.45 18.78 -3.40
N PRO A 274 -9.51 18.37 -4.67
CA PRO A 274 -8.54 17.44 -5.24
C PRO A 274 -7.12 18.00 -5.34
N ASN A 275 -6.94 19.32 -5.15
CA ASN A 275 -5.64 19.97 -5.21
C ASN A 275 -4.98 20.13 -3.85
N HIS A 276 -5.69 19.81 -2.76
CA HIS A 276 -5.19 20.02 -1.41
C HIS A 276 -5.71 18.97 -0.45
N ILE A 277 -4.80 18.11 0.02
CA ILE A 277 -5.06 17.21 1.15
C ILE A 277 -4.82 17.99 2.43
N ASP A 278 -5.87 18.28 3.15
CA ASP A 278 -5.76 19.00 4.42
C ASP A 278 -5.26 18.08 5.55
N ARG A 279 -5.16 18.66 6.76
CA ARG A 279 -4.63 17.92 7.92
C ARG A 279 -5.54 16.82 8.46
N TYR A 280 -6.75 16.69 7.96
CA TYR A 280 -7.73 15.68 8.38
C TYR A 280 -7.93 14.56 7.36
N HIS A 281 -7.38 14.74 6.16
CA HIS A 281 -7.52 13.82 5.04
C HIS A 281 -6.18 13.18 4.67
N VAL A 282 -6.24 12.13 3.85
CA VAL A 282 -5.08 11.36 3.37
C VAL A 282 -5.14 11.21 1.86
N ALA A 283 -4.00 10.97 1.23
CA ALA A 283 -3.96 10.54 -0.16
C ALA A 283 -4.54 9.13 -0.29
N GLY A 284 -5.41 8.92 -1.28
CA GLY A 284 -5.90 7.61 -1.67
C GLY A 284 -5.04 6.97 -2.75
N CYS A 285 -5.05 5.63 -2.79
CA CYS A 285 -4.36 4.81 -3.79
C CYS A 285 -5.33 3.80 -4.36
N LEU A 286 -5.84 4.05 -5.55
CA LEU A 286 -6.76 3.11 -6.22
C LEU A 286 -6.04 1.80 -6.51
N LYS A 287 -6.68 0.67 -6.22
CA LYS A 287 -6.06 -0.65 -6.43
C LYS A 287 -7.07 -1.70 -6.89
N HIS A 288 -6.60 -2.73 -7.59
CA HIS A 288 -5.24 -2.94 -8.14
C HIS A 288 -5.31 -2.78 -9.66
N TYR A 289 -4.68 -1.81 -10.21
CA TYR A 289 -4.81 -1.37 -11.62
C TYR A 289 -4.25 -2.41 -12.59
N PHE A 290 -5.08 -2.98 -13.45
CA PHE A 290 -6.51 -3.22 -13.39
C PHE A 290 -6.80 -4.65 -13.84
N GLY A 291 -8.03 -5.14 -13.55
CA GLY A 291 -8.45 -6.49 -13.91
C GLY A 291 -8.17 -7.55 -12.85
N TYR A 292 -7.59 -7.19 -11.73
CA TYR A 292 -7.12 -8.11 -10.69
C TYR A 292 -8.22 -8.98 -10.08
N GLY A 293 -9.47 -8.49 -10.01
CA GLY A 293 -10.64 -9.23 -9.53
C GLY A 293 -11.18 -10.32 -10.49
N ALA A 294 -10.46 -10.63 -11.58
CA ALA A 294 -10.84 -11.65 -12.56
C ALA A 294 -9.72 -12.69 -12.80
N PRO A 295 -9.16 -13.32 -11.74
CA PRO A 295 -8.15 -14.35 -11.91
C PRO A 295 -8.72 -15.58 -12.62
N TYR A 296 -7.98 -16.13 -13.59
CA TYR A 296 -8.47 -17.19 -14.48
C TYR A 296 -9.02 -18.43 -13.75
N ASN A 297 -8.39 -18.82 -12.63
CA ASN A 297 -8.75 -20.02 -11.88
C ASN A 297 -9.27 -19.72 -10.45
N GLY A 298 -9.55 -18.46 -10.12
CA GLY A 298 -9.99 -18.04 -8.80
C GLY A 298 -8.90 -17.91 -7.75
N LEU A 299 -7.69 -18.38 -8.02
CA LEU A 299 -6.56 -18.23 -7.10
C LEU A 299 -5.97 -16.81 -7.19
N ASP A 300 -5.68 -16.25 -6.03
CA ASP A 300 -5.07 -14.92 -5.96
C ASP A 300 -3.77 -14.85 -6.76
N ARG A 301 -3.53 -13.71 -7.43
CA ARG A 301 -2.36 -13.46 -8.27
C ARG A 301 -2.17 -14.40 -9.46
N SER A 302 -3.16 -15.23 -9.76
CA SER A 302 -3.12 -16.05 -10.98
C SER A 302 -3.35 -15.19 -12.23
N PRO A 303 -2.94 -15.67 -13.42
CA PRO A 303 -3.08 -14.91 -14.65
C PRO A 303 -4.52 -14.48 -14.94
N ILE A 304 -4.67 -13.30 -15.52
CA ILE A 304 -5.93 -12.72 -15.97
C ILE A 304 -6.02 -12.91 -17.48
N ARG A 305 -7.18 -13.38 -17.98
CA ARG A 305 -7.45 -13.60 -19.40
C ARG A 305 -8.80 -13.00 -19.76
N LEU A 306 -8.79 -11.80 -20.28
CA LEU A 306 -9.98 -11.04 -20.66
C LEU A 306 -9.80 -10.44 -22.04
N SER A 307 -10.91 -10.23 -22.77
CA SER A 307 -10.87 -9.48 -24.02
C SER A 307 -10.46 -8.02 -23.75
N TYR A 308 -9.97 -7.36 -24.80
CA TYR A 308 -9.62 -5.94 -24.70
C TYR A 308 -10.83 -5.06 -24.36
N GLU A 309 -12.00 -5.40 -24.93
CA GLU A 309 -13.26 -4.71 -24.67
C GLU A 309 -13.67 -4.87 -23.18
N GLU A 310 -13.57 -6.06 -22.64
CA GLU A 310 -13.91 -6.30 -21.23
C GLU A 310 -12.94 -5.59 -20.29
N LEU A 311 -11.65 -5.60 -20.59
CA LEU A 311 -10.67 -4.83 -19.85
C LEU A 311 -11.00 -3.34 -19.88
N ARG A 312 -11.28 -2.77 -21.07
CA ARG A 312 -11.52 -1.35 -21.26
C ARG A 312 -12.85 -0.89 -20.70
N GLU A 313 -13.93 -1.60 -21.00
CA GLU A 313 -15.29 -1.13 -20.71
C GLU A 313 -15.74 -1.47 -19.29
N LYS A 314 -15.20 -2.56 -18.72
CA LYS A 314 -15.58 -2.99 -17.37
C LYS A 314 -14.49 -2.76 -16.36
N GLN A 315 -13.33 -3.41 -16.52
CA GLN A 315 -12.29 -3.40 -15.51
C GLN A 315 -11.65 -2.01 -15.32
N PHE A 316 -11.50 -1.25 -16.40
CA PHE A 316 -10.95 0.10 -16.35
C PHE A 316 -11.94 1.19 -15.92
N ALA A 317 -13.23 0.97 -16.09
CA ALA A 317 -14.25 1.99 -15.83
C ALA A 317 -14.26 2.53 -14.37
N PRO A 318 -14.14 1.69 -13.32
CA PRO A 318 -14.02 2.18 -11.95
C PRO A 318 -12.78 3.05 -11.73
N PHE A 319 -11.64 2.67 -12.32
CA PHE A 319 -10.40 3.46 -12.24
C PHE A 319 -10.57 4.81 -12.95
N LEU A 320 -11.16 4.83 -14.13
CA LEU A 320 -11.46 6.08 -14.85
C LEU A 320 -12.35 7.01 -14.01
N ARG A 321 -13.35 6.44 -13.30
CA ARG A 321 -14.20 7.21 -12.39
C ARG A 321 -13.39 7.77 -11.21
N GLY A 322 -12.50 6.98 -10.62
CA GLY A 322 -11.62 7.41 -9.54
C GLY A 322 -10.62 8.47 -9.99
N PHE A 323 -10.06 8.36 -11.20
CA PHE A 323 -9.19 9.41 -11.77
C PHE A 323 -9.92 10.74 -11.96
N ARG A 324 -11.18 10.67 -12.41
CA ARG A 324 -12.03 11.87 -12.54
C ARG A 324 -12.40 12.46 -11.18
N GLU A 325 -12.36 11.68 -10.12
CA GLU A 325 -12.56 12.15 -8.74
C GLU A 325 -11.28 12.77 -8.15
N GLY A 326 -10.13 12.62 -8.81
CA GLY A 326 -8.87 13.21 -8.39
C GLY A 326 -7.97 12.27 -7.58
N ALA A 327 -8.02 10.95 -7.84
CA ALA A 327 -7.10 10.00 -7.21
C ALA A 327 -5.65 10.41 -7.39
N LEU A 328 -4.88 10.46 -6.31
CA LEU A 328 -3.50 10.92 -6.31
C LEU A 328 -2.50 9.82 -6.66
N SER A 329 -2.85 8.55 -6.45
CA SER A 329 -1.99 7.43 -6.75
C SER A 329 -2.78 6.19 -7.14
N ILE A 330 -2.06 5.24 -7.75
CA ILE A 330 -2.58 3.93 -8.11
C ILE A 330 -1.56 2.85 -7.73
N MET A 331 -2.06 1.69 -7.33
CA MET A 331 -1.27 0.48 -7.17
C MET A 331 -1.54 -0.46 -8.33
N THR A 332 -0.50 -0.83 -9.07
CA THR A 332 -0.62 -1.80 -10.17
C THR A 332 -0.88 -3.19 -9.62
N ASN A 333 -1.64 -4.01 -10.36
CA ASN A 333 -1.85 -5.40 -9.97
C ASN A 333 -0.56 -6.23 -10.14
N SER A 334 -0.43 -7.29 -9.34
CA SER A 334 0.72 -8.19 -9.35
C SER A 334 0.56 -9.38 -10.30
N ALA A 335 -0.60 -9.53 -10.96
CA ALA A 335 -0.88 -10.61 -11.89
C ALA A 335 -0.45 -10.28 -13.32
N ASN A 336 -0.34 -11.32 -14.16
CA ASN A 336 -0.18 -11.14 -15.60
C ASN A 336 -1.54 -10.92 -16.25
N VAL A 337 -1.67 -9.91 -17.08
CA VAL A 337 -2.84 -9.64 -17.90
C VAL A 337 -2.54 -10.10 -19.33
N ASN A 338 -3.28 -11.08 -19.82
CA ASN A 338 -3.10 -11.65 -21.16
C ASN A 338 -1.64 -12.05 -21.49
N GLY A 339 -0.92 -12.57 -20.48
CA GLY A 339 0.46 -13.03 -20.63
C GLY A 339 1.54 -11.97 -20.38
N VAL A 340 1.16 -10.72 -20.17
CA VAL A 340 2.10 -9.61 -19.87
C VAL A 340 1.96 -9.21 -18.41
N LYS A 341 3.09 -8.99 -17.72
CA LYS A 341 3.07 -8.46 -16.34
C LYS A 341 2.44 -7.08 -16.31
N GLY A 342 1.61 -6.79 -15.30
CA GLY A 342 0.90 -5.53 -15.17
C GLY A 342 1.78 -4.28 -15.29
N LEU A 343 3.01 -4.33 -14.78
CA LEU A 343 3.99 -3.24 -14.89
C LEU A 343 4.58 -3.03 -16.30
N LEU A 344 4.37 -3.99 -17.21
CA LEU A 344 4.93 -3.97 -18.58
C LEU A 344 3.84 -3.89 -19.65
N ASN A 345 2.56 -3.82 -19.23
CA ASN A 345 1.41 -3.88 -20.13
C ASN A 345 0.87 -2.48 -20.45
#